data_f2e8aa47db8312843edad3af482e354b
#
_entry.id   f2e8aa47db8312843edad3af482e354b
#
_cell.length_a   1.000
_cell.length_b   1.000
_cell.length_c   1.000
_cell.angle_alpha   90.00
_cell.angle_beta   90.00
_cell.angle_gamma   90.00
#
_symmetry.space_group_name_H-M   'P 1'
#
loop_
_entity.id
_entity.type
_entity.pdbx_description
1 polymer ?
#
loop_
_entity_poly.entity_id
_entity_poly.type
_entity_poly.pdbx_seq_one_letter_code
_entity_poly.pdbx_strand_id
1 'polypeptide(L)'
;MDNENEFTGADILLKALKDQEVDTIFGYPGGAVLPIYDAIFGQNFLKHVLVRQEAGAVHAAEGYARSSGKVGVLLVTSGPGVTNVVTGLTDALMDSIPIVCISGQVPSHLIGTDAFQECDTTGITRPCTKHNYLVKDVSKLSETIHEAFKIASSGRPCLLYTSDAADDLLC
;
A
#
# COMPACT_ATOMS: atom_id res chain seq x y z
N MET A 1 17.48 20.71 -24.36
CA MET A 1 16.32 20.88 -23.48
C MET A 1 16.23 19.54 -22.71
N ASP A 2 16.83 19.55 -21.55
CA ASP A 2 16.92 18.38 -20.71
C ASP A 2 15.52 18.10 -20.17
N ASN A 3 14.93 16.97 -20.58
CA ASN A 3 13.77 16.42 -19.90
C ASN A 3 14.24 16.06 -18.48
N GLU A 4 14.00 16.95 -17.52
CA GLU A 4 13.99 16.54 -16.13
C GLU A 4 13.00 15.39 -16.04
N ASN A 5 13.47 14.20 -15.66
CA ASN A 5 12.63 13.03 -15.46
C ASN A 5 11.66 13.37 -14.33
N GLU A 6 10.46 13.79 -14.67
CA GLU A 6 9.37 13.93 -13.73
C GLU A 6 8.98 12.50 -13.28
N PHE A 7 9.21 12.18 -12.00
CA PHE A 7 8.80 10.92 -11.40
C PHE A 7 7.33 10.96 -11.08
N THR A 8 6.61 9.95 -11.51
CA THR A 8 5.22 9.75 -11.09
C THR A 8 5.15 9.27 -9.63
N GLY A 9 4.00 9.42 -8.96
CA GLY A 9 3.82 8.85 -7.62
C GLY A 9 4.01 7.33 -7.59
N ALA A 10 3.66 6.64 -8.67
CA ALA A 10 3.94 5.23 -8.83
C ALA A 10 5.46 4.93 -8.87
N ASP A 11 6.25 5.74 -9.59
CA ASP A 11 7.71 5.62 -9.64
C ASP A 11 8.34 5.90 -8.26
N ILE A 12 7.85 6.93 -7.55
CA ILE A 12 8.30 7.27 -6.20
C ILE A 12 7.99 6.12 -5.24
N LEU A 13 6.79 5.54 -5.31
CA LEU A 13 6.42 4.38 -4.51
C LEU A 13 7.37 3.19 -4.77
N LEU A 14 7.59 2.84 -6.04
CA LEU A 14 8.48 1.72 -6.38
C LEU A 14 9.91 1.97 -5.93
N LYS A 15 10.40 3.20 -6.07
CA LYS A 15 11.73 3.58 -5.57
C LYS A 15 11.81 3.42 -4.04
N ALA A 16 10.82 3.91 -3.31
CA ALA A 16 10.76 3.76 -1.86
C ALA A 16 10.67 2.28 -1.43
N LEU A 17 9.91 1.43 -2.14
CA LEU A 17 9.88 -0.01 -1.90
C LEU A 17 11.24 -0.67 -2.15
N LYS A 18 11.95 -0.24 -3.19
CA LYS A 18 13.31 -0.72 -3.48
C LYS A 18 14.29 -0.32 -2.37
N ASP A 19 14.20 0.92 -1.87
CA ASP A 19 15.03 1.41 -0.77
C ASP A 19 14.77 0.62 0.54
N GLN A 20 13.56 0.06 0.70
CA GLN A 20 13.18 -0.83 1.81
C GLN A 20 13.49 -2.31 1.53
N GLU A 21 14.23 -2.61 0.47
CA GLU A 21 14.61 -3.98 0.07
C GLU A 21 13.41 -4.93 -0.10
N VAL A 22 12.26 -4.40 -0.53
CA VAL A 22 11.08 -5.20 -0.84
C VAL A 22 11.31 -5.95 -2.13
N ASP A 23 11.30 -7.27 -2.06
CA ASP A 23 11.48 -8.17 -3.21
C ASP A 23 10.18 -8.84 -3.67
N THR A 24 9.17 -8.84 -2.81
CA THR A 24 7.89 -9.52 -3.09
C THR A 24 6.72 -8.70 -2.57
N ILE A 25 5.69 -8.54 -3.40
CA ILE A 25 4.42 -7.89 -3.05
C ILE A 25 3.26 -8.80 -3.42
N PHE A 26 2.27 -8.89 -2.53
CA PHE A 26 1.04 -9.64 -2.76
C PHE A 26 -0.09 -8.70 -3.10
N GLY A 27 -0.93 -9.00 -4.08
CA GLY A 27 -1.97 -8.03 -4.41
C GLY A 27 -3.02 -8.50 -5.37
N TYR A 28 -4.08 -7.70 -5.45
CA TYR A 28 -5.16 -7.85 -6.41
C TYR A 28 -5.43 -6.50 -7.08
N PRO A 29 -5.33 -6.41 -8.42
CA PRO A 29 -5.47 -5.14 -9.13
C PRO A 29 -6.92 -4.62 -9.09
N GLY A 30 -7.03 -3.30 -9.14
CA GLY A 30 -8.30 -2.59 -9.28
C GLY A 30 -8.04 -1.15 -9.76
N GLY A 31 -9.09 -0.42 -10.11
CA GLY A 31 -9.01 0.86 -10.81
C GLY A 31 -8.02 1.85 -10.20
N ALA A 32 -8.13 2.07 -8.89
CA ALA A 32 -7.32 3.08 -8.19
C ALA A 32 -5.81 2.75 -8.06
N VAL A 33 -5.36 1.57 -8.46
CA VAL A 33 -3.95 1.15 -8.39
C VAL A 33 -3.35 0.76 -9.73
N LEU A 34 -4.08 0.97 -10.83
CA LEU A 34 -3.59 0.66 -12.18
C LEU A 34 -2.27 1.35 -12.50
N PRO A 35 -2.04 2.64 -12.20
CA PRO A 35 -0.76 3.29 -12.45
C PRO A 35 0.40 2.62 -11.71
N ILE A 36 0.16 2.12 -10.49
CA ILE A 36 1.16 1.38 -9.71
C ILE A 36 1.46 0.03 -10.36
N TYR A 37 0.42 -0.69 -10.83
CA TYR A 37 0.62 -1.95 -11.54
C TYR A 37 1.35 -1.77 -12.87
N ASP A 38 1.10 -0.68 -13.59
CA ASP A 38 1.83 -0.35 -14.82
C ASP A 38 3.32 -0.11 -14.53
N ALA A 39 3.63 0.64 -13.49
CA ALA A 39 5.00 0.85 -13.04
C ALA A 39 5.67 -0.46 -12.55
N ILE A 40 4.94 -1.35 -11.85
CA ILE A 40 5.45 -2.68 -11.46
C ILE A 40 5.80 -3.51 -12.70
N PHE A 41 5.03 -3.44 -13.75
CA PHE A 41 5.30 -4.18 -14.98
C PHE A 41 6.59 -3.72 -15.67
N GLY A 42 6.94 -2.45 -15.56
CA GLY A 42 8.13 -1.84 -16.15
C GLY A 42 9.47 -2.16 -15.46
N GLN A 43 9.48 -2.94 -14.37
CA GLN A 43 10.68 -3.21 -13.57
C GLN A 43 10.88 -4.72 -13.27
N ASN A 44 12.04 -5.08 -12.70
CA ASN A 44 12.42 -6.48 -12.48
C ASN A 44 12.93 -6.80 -11.07
N PHE A 45 12.95 -5.83 -10.13
CA PHE A 45 13.43 -6.06 -8.78
C PHE A 45 12.33 -6.59 -7.85
N LEU A 46 11.06 -6.30 -8.15
CA LEU A 46 9.90 -6.60 -7.32
C LEU A 46 9.06 -7.71 -7.96
N LYS A 47 8.90 -8.83 -7.27
CA LYS A 47 8.02 -9.92 -7.70
C LYS A 47 6.59 -9.64 -7.22
N HIS A 48 5.65 -9.53 -8.14
CA HIS A 48 4.23 -9.48 -7.81
C HIS A 48 3.62 -10.89 -7.77
N VAL A 49 2.95 -11.20 -6.66
CA VAL A 49 2.18 -12.43 -6.49
C VAL A 49 0.69 -12.08 -6.55
N LEU A 50 0.08 -12.42 -7.68
CA LEU A 50 -1.35 -12.20 -7.90
C LEU A 50 -2.16 -13.17 -7.03
N VAL A 51 -3.05 -12.62 -6.21
CA VAL A 51 -4.06 -13.38 -5.46
C VAL A 51 -5.40 -13.35 -6.17
N ARG A 52 -6.38 -14.12 -5.69
CA ARG A 52 -7.74 -14.13 -6.24
C ARG A 52 -8.75 -13.38 -5.37
N GLN A 53 -8.30 -12.91 -4.21
CA GLN A 53 -9.10 -12.15 -3.26
C GLN A 53 -8.16 -11.47 -2.26
N GLU A 54 -8.44 -10.27 -1.84
CA GLU A 54 -7.52 -9.41 -1.06
C GLU A 54 -7.20 -9.97 0.33
N ALA A 55 -8.13 -10.69 0.97
CA ALA A 55 -7.82 -11.39 2.22
C ALA A 55 -6.69 -12.42 2.02
N GLY A 56 -6.63 -13.07 0.84
CA GLY A 56 -5.50 -13.93 0.49
C GLY A 56 -4.17 -13.19 0.39
N ALA A 57 -4.18 -11.92 -0.03
CA ALA A 57 -2.97 -11.10 -0.10
C ALA A 57 -2.42 -10.81 1.30
N VAL A 58 -3.28 -10.39 2.23
CA VAL A 58 -2.82 -10.06 3.59
C VAL A 58 -2.29 -11.30 4.31
N HIS A 59 -2.98 -12.45 4.24
CA HIS A 59 -2.48 -13.68 4.86
C HIS A 59 -1.20 -14.23 4.19
N ALA A 60 -1.04 -14.03 2.86
CA ALA A 60 0.22 -14.35 2.19
C ALA A 60 1.37 -13.44 2.65
N ALA A 61 1.10 -12.13 2.83
CA ALA A 61 2.07 -11.19 3.37
C ALA A 61 2.47 -11.54 4.82
N GLU A 62 1.52 -11.95 5.66
CA GLU A 62 1.80 -12.46 7.01
C GLU A 62 2.68 -13.71 7.00
N GLY A 63 2.33 -14.70 6.16
CA GLY A 63 3.11 -15.91 5.99
C GLY A 63 4.54 -15.62 5.50
N TYR A 64 4.67 -14.67 4.56
CA TYR A 64 5.97 -14.19 4.10
C TYR A 64 6.77 -13.54 5.24
N ALA A 65 6.15 -12.63 6.00
CA ALA A 65 6.83 -11.96 7.10
C ALA A 65 7.30 -12.95 8.18
N ARG A 66 6.46 -13.92 8.55
CA ARG A 66 6.80 -14.98 9.51
C ARG A 66 7.96 -15.86 9.05
N SER A 67 8.00 -16.19 7.77
CA SER A 67 9.00 -17.13 7.22
C SER A 67 10.33 -16.47 6.85
N SER A 68 10.29 -15.21 6.38
CA SER A 68 11.48 -14.50 5.90
C SER A 68 12.12 -13.57 6.94
N GLY A 69 11.37 -13.16 7.96
CA GLY A 69 11.77 -12.10 8.90
C GLY A 69 11.73 -10.69 8.32
N LYS A 70 11.24 -10.52 7.08
CA LYS A 70 11.05 -9.22 6.42
C LYS A 70 9.65 -8.68 6.66
N VAL A 71 9.44 -7.40 6.37
CA VAL A 71 8.10 -6.82 6.36
C VAL A 71 7.31 -7.38 5.18
N GLY A 72 6.12 -7.93 5.44
CA GLY A 72 5.21 -8.36 4.39
C GLY A 72 4.51 -7.17 3.74
N VAL A 73 4.44 -7.14 2.41
CA VAL A 73 3.86 -6.01 1.68
C VAL A 73 2.71 -6.49 0.81
N LEU A 74 1.58 -5.78 0.86
CA LEU A 74 0.46 -6.03 -0.02
C LEU A 74 -0.05 -4.75 -0.68
N LEU A 75 -0.63 -4.92 -1.88
CA LEU A 75 -1.20 -3.83 -2.68
C LEU A 75 -2.64 -4.19 -3.06
N VAL A 76 -3.57 -3.33 -2.69
CA VAL A 76 -5.00 -3.50 -2.95
C VAL A 76 -5.64 -2.21 -3.46
N THR A 77 -6.79 -2.32 -4.12
CA THR A 77 -7.52 -1.15 -4.59
C THR A 77 -8.23 -0.41 -3.46
N SER A 78 -8.83 0.73 -3.77
CA SER A 78 -9.65 1.53 -2.85
C SER A 78 -10.89 0.76 -2.35
N GLY A 79 -11.58 1.29 -1.36
CA GLY A 79 -12.86 0.81 -0.85
C GLY A 79 -12.91 -0.70 -0.61
N PRO A 80 -13.56 -1.49 -1.49
CA PRO A 80 -13.70 -2.94 -1.31
C PRO A 80 -12.37 -3.68 -1.18
N GLY A 81 -11.29 -3.19 -1.81
CA GLY A 81 -9.97 -3.78 -1.66
C GLY A 81 -9.48 -3.71 -0.21
N VAL A 82 -9.63 -2.54 0.43
CA VAL A 82 -9.23 -2.37 1.83
C VAL A 82 -10.17 -3.09 2.79
N THR A 83 -11.48 -3.03 2.58
CA THR A 83 -12.43 -3.71 3.49
C THR A 83 -12.23 -5.22 3.51
N ASN A 84 -11.80 -5.82 2.39
CA ASN A 84 -11.49 -7.24 2.31
C ASN A 84 -10.23 -7.66 3.07
N VAL A 85 -9.33 -6.74 3.42
CA VAL A 85 -8.10 -7.07 4.17
C VAL A 85 -8.21 -6.86 5.68
N VAL A 86 -9.32 -6.30 6.17
CA VAL A 86 -9.51 -5.94 7.59
C VAL A 86 -9.28 -7.14 8.52
N THR A 87 -9.77 -8.32 8.18
CA THR A 87 -9.56 -9.54 8.99
C THR A 87 -8.07 -9.84 9.14
N GLY A 88 -7.32 -9.88 8.04
CA GLY A 88 -5.90 -10.17 8.09
C GLY A 88 -5.07 -9.04 8.74
N LEU A 89 -5.47 -7.76 8.57
CA LEU A 89 -4.84 -6.67 9.31
C LEU A 89 -5.03 -6.82 10.82
N THR A 90 -6.21 -7.26 11.24
CA THR A 90 -6.51 -7.53 12.66
C THR A 90 -5.67 -8.69 13.18
N ASP A 91 -5.57 -9.78 12.41
CA ASP A 91 -4.76 -10.95 12.72
C ASP A 91 -3.28 -10.58 12.88
N ALA A 92 -2.73 -9.87 11.89
CA ALA A 92 -1.35 -9.37 11.95
C ALA A 92 -1.08 -8.47 13.16
N LEU A 93 -2.06 -7.60 13.53
CA LEU A 93 -1.94 -6.77 14.72
C LEU A 93 -1.93 -7.60 16.01
N MET A 94 -2.82 -8.61 16.12
CA MET A 94 -2.90 -9.49 17.30
C MET A 94 -1.62 -10.31 17.48
N ASP A 95 -1.09 -10.85 16.38
CA ASP A 95 0.10 -11.68 16.37
C ASP A 95 1.42 -10.89 16.25
N SER A 96 1.32 -9.57 16.16
CA SER A 96 2.51 -8.70 16.04
C SER A 96 3.35 -9.00 14.80
N ILE A 97 2.70 -9.22 13.65
CA ILE A 97 3.36 -9.48 12.37
C ILE A 97 3.61 -8.18 11.61
N PRO A 98 4.86 -7.89 11.19
CA PRO A 98 5.17 -6.68 10.45
C PRO A 98 4.65 -6.76 9.01
N ILE A 99 3.59 -6.02 8.71
CA ILE A 99 3.06 -5.87 7.36
C ILE A 99 2.81 -4.41 7.01
N VAL A 100 2.97 -4.06 5.74
CA VAL A 100 2.59 -2.78 5.15
C VAL A 100 1.54 -3.04 4.08
N CYS A 101 0.35 -2.52 4.29
CA CYS A 101 -0.74 -2.56 3.32
C CYS A 101 -0.79 -1.24 2.56
N ILE A 102 -0.55 -1.30 1.27
CA ILE A 102 -0.65 -0.16 0.36
C ILE A 102 -2.00 -0.27 -0.35
N SER A 103 -2.80 0.78 -0.31
CA SER A 103 -4.06 0.80 -1.02
C SER A 103 -4.20 2.04 -1.90
N GLY A 104 -4.92 1.89 -3.01
CA GLY A 104 -5.42 3.05 -3.73
C GLY A 104 -6.47 3.81 -2.95
N GLN A 105 -6.75 5.02 -3.39
CA GLN A 105 -7.88 5.84 -2.94
C GLN A 105 -8.49 6.51 -4.17
N VAL A 106 -9.70 7.02 -4.03
CA VAL A 106 -10.30 7.90 -5.04
C VAL A 106 -9.53 9.23 -5.10
N PRO A 107 -9.53 9.94 -6.25
CA PRO A 107 -8.89 11.26 -6.37
C PRO A 107 -9.23 12.20 -5.22
N SER A 108 -8.26 13.00 -4.76
CA SER A 108 -8.35 13.84 -3.55
C SER A 108 -9.61 14.71 -3.50
N HIS A 109 -10.04 15.23 -4.66
CA HIS A 109 -11.22 16.08 -4.76
C HIS A 109 -12.55 15.31 -4.65
N LEU A 110 -12.51 13.98 -4.74
CA LEU A 110 -13.68 13.10 -4.60
C LEU A 110 -13.81 12.48 -3.20
N ILE A 111 -12.80 12.62 -2.35
CA ILE A 111 -12.84 12.09 -0.99
C ILE A 111 -13.98 12.76 -0.21
N GLY A 112 -14.89 11.96 0.35
CA GLY A 112 -16.06 12.43 1.10
C GLY A 112 -17.26 12.75 0.23
N THR A 113 -17.28 12.31 -1.05
CA THR A 113 -18.39 12.55 -1.99
C THR A 113 -19.20 11.30 -2.32
N ASP A 114 -18.94 10.17 -1.63
CA ASP A 114 -19.53 8.86 -1.97
C ASP A 114 -19.19 8.41 -3.40
N ALA A 115 -17.97 8.71 -3.85
CA ALA A 115 -17.50 8.32 -5.18
C ALA A 115 -17.43 6.79 -5.33
N PHE A 116 -17.37 6.31 -6.58
CA PHE A 116 -17.30 4.88 -6.87
C PHE A 116 -16.10 4.21 -6.15
N GLN A 117 -16.39 3.18 -5.36
CA GLN A 117 -15.40 2.48 -4.53
C GLN A 117 -14.67 3.38 -3.52
N GLU A 118 -15.26 4.50 -3.12
CA GLU A 118 -14.80 5.25 -1.96
C GLU A 118 -15.20 4.54 -0.66
N CYS A 119 -14.36 4.65 0.34
CA CYS A 119 -14.65 4.21 1.70
C CYS A 119 -13.72 4.95 2.67
N ASP A 120 -14.21 5.27 3.88
CA ASP A 120 -13.33 5.74 4.96
C ASP A 120 -12.45 4.61 5.47
N THR A 121 -11.47 4.26 4.65
CA THR A 121 -10.52 3.16 4.94
C THR A 121 -9.70 3.43 6.18
N THR A 122 -9.33 4.69 6.44
CA THR A 122 -8.62 5.10 7.65
C THR A 122 -9.49 4.89 8.90
N GLY A 123 -10.75 5.29 8.86
CA GLY A 123 -11.70 5.07 9.97
C GLY A 123 -11.93 3.60 10.26
N ILE A 124 -12.14 2.78 9.21
CA ILE A 124 -12.40 1.34 9.33
C ILE A 124 -11.17 0.60 9.88
N THR A 125 -9.97 0.94 9.42
CA THR A 125 -8.75 0.20 9.76
C THR A 125 -8.03 0.72 11.00
N ARG A 126 -8.40 1.90 11.49
CA ARG A 126 -7.79 2.48 12.71
C ARG A 126 -7.74 1.54 13.92
N PRO A 127 -8.80 0.81 14.29
CA PRO A 127 -8.75 -0.15 15.39
C PRO A 127 -7.99 -1.44 15.06
N CYS A 128 -7.73 -1.72 13.79
CA CYS A 128 -7.14 -2.96 13.30
C CYS A 128 -5.67 -2.80 12.90
N THR A 129 -5.09 -1.61 13.07
CA THR A 129 -3.72 -1.30 12.66
C THR A 129 -3.02 -0.45 13.71
N LYS A 130 -1.72 -0.50 13.71
CA LYS A 130 -0.88 0.32 14.59
C LYS A 130 -0.88 1.79 14.18
N HIS A 131 -0.88 2.05 12.88
CA HIS A 131 -0.91 3.40 12.32
C HIS A 131 -1.49 3.40 10.92
N ASN A 132 -2.07 4.54 10.51
CA ASN A 132 -2.63 4.78 9.19
C ASN A 132 -2.14 6.11 8.64
N TYR A 133 -1.88 6.14 7.34
CA TYR A 133 -1.59 7.35 6.60
C TYR A 133 -2.61 7.53 5.47
N LEU A 134 -3.08 8.75 5.26
CA LEU A 134 -3.76 9.18 4.04
C LEU A 134 -2.87 10.25 3.39
N VAL A 135 -2.14 9.86 2.35
CA VAL A 135 -1.22 10.76 1.66
C VAL A 135 -1.94 11.47 0.53
N LYS A 136 -2.06 12.79 0.64
CA LYS A 136 -2.69 13.70 -0.34
C LYS A 136 -1.67 14.56 -1.09
N ASP A 137 -0.41 14.48 -0.73
CA ASP A 137 0.67 15.26 -1.30
C ASP A 137 1.80 14.30 -1.71
N VAL A 138 2.02 14.19 -3.02
CA VAL A 138 3.04 13.32 -3.61
C VAL A 138 4.44 13.62 -3.09
N SER A 139 4.73 14.85 -2.70
CA SER A 139 6.03 15.24 -2.13
C SER A 139 6.32 14.54 -0.79
N LYS A 140 5.29 14.07 -0.10
CA LYS A 140 5.36 13.35 1.17
C LYS A 140 5.38 11.84 1.02
N LEU A 141 5.13 11.33 -0.18
CA LEU A 141 4.94 9.90 -0.41
C LEU A 141 6.17 9.08 0.01
N SER A 142 7.36 9.44 -0.46
CA SER A 142 8.60 8.71 -0.14
C SER A 142 8.87 8.69 1.37
N GLU A 143 8.81 9.85 2.03
CA GLU A 143 9.01 9.96 3.48
C GLU A 143 8.01 9.08 4.24
N THR A 144 6.74 9.13 3.85
CA THR A 144 5.67 8.36 4.49
C THR A 144 5.87 6.85 4.33
N ILE A 145 6.31 6.38 3.16
CA ILE A 145 6.62 4.96 2.96
C ILE A 145 7.76 4.51 3.89
N HIS A 146 8.85 5.27 3.96
CA HIS A 146 9.97 4.93 4.85
C HIS A 146 9.54 4.90 6.32
N GLU A 147 8.73 5.87 6.74
CA GLU A 147 8.18 5.90 8.10
C GLU A 147 7.25 4.70 8.36
N ALA A 148 6.42 4.33 7.39
CA ALA A 148 5.54 3.17 7.46
C ALA A 148 6.33 1.88 7.76
N PHE A 149 7.41 1.61 7.03
CA PHE A 149 8.26 0.44 7.27
C PHE A 149 8.94 0.49 8.63
N LYS A 150 9.42 1.66 9.05
CA LYS A 150 10.00 1.86 10.39
C LYS A 150 8.98 1.57 11.49
N ILE A 151 7.74 2.04 11.35
CA ILE A 151 6.67 1.79 12.31
C ILE A 151 6.28 0.32 12.30
N ALA A 152 6.12 -0.29 11.12
CA ALA A 152 5.75 -1.70 10.97
C ALA A 152 6.75 -2.64 11.64
N SER A 153 8.04 -2.34 11.58
CA SER A 153 9.12 -3.17 12.15
C SER A 153 9.46 -2.84 13.61
N SER A 154 8.94 -1.74 14.18
CA SER A 154 9.27 -1.30 15.55
C SER A 154 8.19 -1.68 16.57
N GLY A 155 8.54 -2.01 17.80
CA GLY A 155 7.60 -2.31 18.88
C GLY A 155 6.60 -3.43 18.51
N ARG A 156 5.28 -3.22 18.77
CA ARG A 156 4.23 -4.15 18.32
C ARG A 156 3.92 -3.90 16.85
N PRO A 157 4.26 -4.80 15.91
CA PRO A 157 4.10 -4.58 14.47
C PRO A 157 2.65 -4.54 13.99
N CYS A 158 2.43 -4.03 12.84
CA CYS A 158 1.31 -3.97 11.89
C CYS A 158 0.95 -2.54 11.50
N LEU A 159 0.86 -2.26 10.20
CA LEU A 159 0.57 -0.94 9.65
C LEU A 159 -0.29 -1.01 8.40
N LEU A 160 -1.25 -0.09 8.27
CA LEU A 160 -1.93 0.22 7.01
C LEU A 160 -1.42 1.57 6.47
N TYR A 161 -1.23 1.62 5.16
CA TYR A 161 -0.96 2.82 4.40
C TYR A 161 -1.98 2.95 3.27
N THR A 162 -2.58 4.12 3.11
CA THR A 162 -3.44 4.45 1.96
C THR A 162 -2.87 5.65 1.23
N SER A 163 -2.81 5.58 -0.10
CA SER A 163 -2.33 6.66 -0.95
C SER A 163 -3.35 6.99 -2.02
N ASP A 164 -3.60 8.26 -2.18
CA ASP A 164 -4.31 8.87 -3.29
C ASP A 164 -3.31 9.44 -4.34
N ALA A 165 -2.07 9.68 -3.93
CA ALA A 165 -1.07 10.37 -4.73
C ALA A 165 -0.63 9.67 -6.05
N ALA A 166 -1.21 8.53 -6.40
CA ALA A 166 -0.92 7.86 -7.68
C ALA A 166 -1.65 8.52 -8.86
N ASP A 167 -2.79 9.17 -8.62
CA ASP A 167 -3.63 9.77 -9.66
C ASP A 167 -3.42 11.28 -9.85
N ASP A 168 -2.76 11.99 -8.91
CA ASP A 168 -2.53 13.44 -9.00
C ASP A 168 -1.41 13.86 -9.99
N LEU A 169 -0.97 12.96 -10.85
CA LEU A 169 0.15 13.19 -11.77
C LEU A 169 -0.26 13.39 -13.22
N LEU A 170 -1.50 13.76 -13.46
CA LEU A 170 -1.96 14.29 -14.73
C LEU A 170 -2.23 15.81 -14.61
N CYS A 171 -1.22 16.57 -14.23
CA CYS A 171 -1.20 18.02 -14.45
C CYS A 171 0.00 18.40 -15.27
#